data_09f0a03dfc3b5256c696eeb8b4327bd4
#
_entry.id   09f0a03dfc3b5256c696eeb8b4327bd4
#
_cell.length_a   1.000
_cell.length_b   1.000
_cell.length_c   1.000
_cell.angle_alpha   90.00
_cell.angle_beta   90.00
_cell.angle_gamma   90.00
#
_symmetry.space_group_name_H-M   'P 1'
#
loop_
_entity.id
_entity.type
_entity.pdbx_description
1 polymer ?
#
loop_
_entity_poly.entity_id
_entity_poly.type
_entity_poly.pdbx_seq_one_letter_code
_entity_poly.pdbx_strand_id
1 'polypeptide(L)'
;GFLYCVNFNLHGSMKPSNVSVVDPERMTEITKITTGSMPHGSRLSPDGLFQYSVAMMSGELFEIDALDLKVSRVLNLENKMMNDKKMDGKMMNDDKKENMMSSMSDMKHSMVKPTWVIPHPKQNIAYIAGNGSDEVIEVNLDKWEVSHRFKTGKGPYNLEITPNGKLLIGTIKSEGKTAIWNLENKEELAIIKNTTSVSHGIAISSDSKYAFVSVEGIGGEPGIVDVIDLDTYELVNSVKVGKQAGGIAFWKKEI
;
A
#
# COMPACT_ATOMS: atom_id res chain seq x y z
N GLY A 1 8.74 5.57 21.72
CA GLY A 1 8.22 4.59 20.77
C GLY A 1 9.30 4.10 19.83
N PHE A 2 8.99 3.08 19.03
CA PHE A 2 9.92 2.49 18.07
C PHE A 2 9.64 2.98 16.66
N LEU A 3 10.68 2.93 15.78
CA LEU A 3 10.55 3.06 14.35
C LEU A 3 10.48 1.68 13.70
N TYR A 4 9.60 1.52 12.72
CA TYR A 4 9.47 0.31 11.92
C TYR A 4 9.96 0.60 10.50
N CYS A 5 11.06 -0.03 10.11
CA CYS A 5 11.69 0.14 8.80
C CYS A 5 11.51 -1.11 7.95
N VAL A 6 10.80 -0.96 6.84
CA VAL A 6 10.60 -2.05 5.88
C VAL A 6 11.87 -2.29 5.07
N ASN A 7 12.36 -3.53 5.05
CA ASN A 7 13.50 -3.95 4.23
C ASN A 7 12.99 -4.58 2.93
N PHE A 8 12.83 -3.77 1.90
CA PHE A 8 12.17 -4.14 0.64
C PHE A 8 12.89 -5.26 -0.15
N ASN A 9 14.22 -5.36 -0.02
CA ASN A 9 15.06 -6.38 -0.66
C ASN A 9 14.85 -6.50 -2.19
N LEU A 10 14.87 -5.38 -2.90
CA LEU A 10 14.62 -5.29 -4.34
C LEU A 10 15.51 -6.21 -5.20
N HIS A 11 16.75 -6.41 -4.78
CA HIS A 11 17.73 -7.23 -5.49
C HIS A 11 17.88 -8.65 -4.93
N GLY A 12 17.04 -9.00 -3.94
CA GLY A 12 17.00 -10.35 -3.38
C GLY A 12 16.26 -11.33 -4.28
N SER A 13 16.55 -12.60 -4.11
CA SER A 13 15.92 -13.71 -4.86
C SER A 13 14.54 -14.03 -4.28
N MET A 14 13.52 -13.18 -4.42
CA MET A 14 12.12 -13.41 -4.01
C MET A 14 11.93 -14.17 -2.68
N LYS A 15 12.92 -14.06 -1.79
CA LYS A 15 12.87 -14.65 -0.46
C LYS A 15 12.13 -13.70 0.49
N PRO A 16 11.48 -14.24 1.54
CA PRO A 16 10.96 -13.42 2.62
C PRO A 16 12.01 -12.45 3.15
N SER A 17 11.59 -11.21 3.39
CA SER A 17 12.39 -10.19 4.02
C SER A 17 11.79 -9.82 5.39
N ASN A 18 12.02 -8.64 5.88
CA ASN A 18 11.66 -8.30 7.25
C ASN A 18 11.33 -6.81 7.43
N VAL A 19 10.79 -6.50 8.60
CA VAL A 19 10.66 -5.17 9.15
C VAL A 19 11.63 -5.05 10.32
N SER A 20 12.56 -4.10 10.25
CA SER A 20 13.45 -3.76 11.36
C SER A 20 12.72 -2.87 12.37
N VAL A 21 12.86 -3.20 13.64
CA VAL A 21 12.40 -2.38 14.76
C VAL A 21 13.60 -1.64 15.34
N VAL A 22 13.53 -0.31 15.37
CA VAL A 22 14.64 0.56 15.75
C VAL A 22 14.26 1.42 16.94
N ASP A 23 15.14 1.48 17.94
CA ASP A 23 15.08 2.46 19.02
C ASP A 23 15.64 3.80 18.49
N PRO A 24 14.80 4.85 18.33
CA PRO A 24 15.26 6.11 17.79
C PRO A 24 16.12 6.93 18.77
N GLU A 25 16.03 6.69 20.08
CA GLU A 25 16.84 7.38 21.08
C GLU A 25 18.28 6.87 21.08
N ARG A 26 18.43 5.55 20.93
CA ARG A 26 19.74 4.90 20.90
C ARG A 26 20.29 4.70 19.49
N MET A 27 19.46 4.97 18.47
CA MET A 27 19.78 4.70 17.06
C MET A 27 20.25 3.24 16.84
N THR A 28 19.60 2.29 17.50
CA THR A 28 19.95 0.87 17.45
C THR A 28 18.79 0.02 16.95
N GLU A 29 19.09 -0.94 16.10
CA GLU A 29 18.13 -1.98 15.72
C GLU A 29 17.93 -2.95 16.90
N ILE A 30 16.68 -3.12 17.32
CA ILE A 30 16.32 -4.02 18.43
C ILE A 30 16.12 -5.44 17.90
N THR A 31 15.35 -5.56 16.81
CA THR A 31 15.03 -6.85 16.20
C THR A 31 14.61 -6.69 14.75
N LYS A 32 14.57 -7.82 14.04
CA LYS A 32 14.00 -7.96 12.70
C LYS A 32 12.84 -8.94 12.74
N ILE A 33 11.69 -8.52 12.26
CA ILE A 33 10.48 -9.33 12.19
C ILE A 33 10.31 -9.81 10.76
N THR A 34 10.46 -11.12 10.54
CA THR A 34 10.30 -11.70 9.21
C THR A 34 8.87 -11.56 8.72
N THR A 35 8.70 -11.06 7.50
CA THR A 35 7.44 -10.93 6.79
C THR A 35 7.54 -11.64 5.43
N GLY A 36 6.65 -11.36 4.48
CA GLY A 36 6.66 -12.01 3.16
C GLY A 36 7.73 -11.49 2.21
N SER A 37 7.63 -11.90 0.96
CA SER A 37 8.56 -11.48 -0.09
C SER A 37 8.27 -10.07 -0.57
N MET A 38 9.29 -9.22 -0.61
CA MET A 38 9.22 -7.80 -0.95
C MET A 38 8.19 -7.05 -0.08
N PRO A 39 8.40 -6.97 1.24
CA PRO A 39 7.58 -6.12 2.09
C PRO A 39 7.70 -4.67 1.63
N HIS A 40 6.59 -3.93 1.57
CA HIS A 40 6.55 -2.61 0.93
C HIS A 40 5.94 -1.54 1.84
N GLY A 41 4.63 -1.40 1.88
CA GLY A 41 3.95 -0.43 2.72
C GLY A 41 3.76 -0.90 4.15
N SER A 42 3.84 0.02 5.09
CA SER A 42 3.74 -0.27 6.52
C SER A 42 3.13 0.92 7.27
N ARG A 43 2.21 0.64 8.20
CA ARG A 43 1.56 1.65 9.05
C ARG A 43 1.25 1.11 10.44
N LEU A 44 1.37 1.95 11.45
CA LEU A 44 0.87 1.65 12.78
C LEU A 44 -0.66 1.78 12.85
N SER A 45 -1.28 0.98 13.69
CA SER A 45 -2.67 1.21 14.10
C SER A 45 -2.80 2.55 14.83
N PRO A 46 -4.00 3.19 14.85
CA PRO A 46 -4.20 4.47 15.51
C PRO A 46 -3.86 4.47 17.01
N ASP A 47 -4.02 3.33 17.68
CA ASP A 47 -3.67 3.12 19.09
C ASP A 47 -2.19 2.77 19.33
N GLY A 48 -1.44 2.48 18.25
CA GLY A 48 -0.04 2.09 18.30
C GLY A 48 0.23 0.67 18.79
N LEU A 49 -0.80 -0.16 18.99
CA LEU A 49 -0.66 -1.53 19.49
C LEU A 49 -0.27 -2.53 18.41
N PHE A 50 -0.56 -2.22 17.14
CA PHE A 50 -0.24 -3.06 16.00
C PHE A 50 0.48 -2.28 14.91
N GLN A 51 1.35 -2.96 14.20
CA GLN A 51 1.94 -2.49 12.97
C GLN A 51 1.49 -3.41 11.84
N TYR A 52 0.91 -2.82 10.79
CA TYR A 52 0.50 -3.53 9.59
C TYR A 52 1.57 -3.39 8.51
N SER A 53 1.88 -4.47 7.81
CA SER A 53 2.83 -4.49 6.70
C SER A 53 2.30 -5.36 5.57
N VAL A 54 2.44 -4.91 4.33
CA VAL A 54 2.09 -5.70 3.14
C VAL A 54 3.34 -6.22 2.44
N ALA A 55 3.27 -7.43 1.90
CA ALA A 55 4.35 -8.02 1.13
C ALA A 55 3.91 -8.18 -0.34
N MET A 56 4.55 -7.40 -1.21
CA MET A 56 4.13 -7.21 -2.60
C MET A 56 4.13 -8.50 -3.41
N MET A 57 5.15 -9.34 -3.27
CA MET A 57 5.31 -10.52 -4.10
C MET A 57 4.68 -11.78 -3.51
N SER A 58 4.51 -11.86 -2.19
CA SER A 58 3.76 -12.96 -1.55
C SER A 58 2.25 -12.68 -1.43
N GLY A 59 1.81 -11.43 -1.63
CA GLY A 59 0.38 -11.08 -1.66
C GLY A 59 -0.29 -11.10 -0.30
N GLU A 60 0.43 -10.72 0.76
CA GLU A 60 0.00 -10.90 2.13
C GLU A 60 -0.04 -9.57 2.89
N LEU A 61 -0.97 -9.51 3.85
CA LEU A 61 -1.02 -8.53 4.93
C LEU A 61 -0.56 -9.20 6.22
N PHE A 62 0.39 -8.58 6.90
CA PHE A 62 0.90 -8.98 8.21
C PHE A 62 0.42 -8.00 9.26
N GLU A 63 -0.04 -8.53 10.39
CA GLU A 63 -0.20 -7.78 11.63
C GLU A 63 0.94 -8.16 12.56
N ILE A 64 1.63 -7.16 13.06
CA ILE A 64 2.74 -7.28 14.00
C ILE A 64 2.29 -6.66 15.32
N ASP A 65 2.35 -7.44 16.40
CA ASP A 65 2.13 -6.95 17.75
C ASP A 65 3.30 -6.03 18.14
N ALA A 66 2.99 -4.77 18.50
CA ALA A 66 3.99 -3.75 18.79
C ALA A 66 4.61 -3.88 20.20
N LEU A 67 4.03 -4.70 21.09
CA LEU A 67 4.58 -4.99 22.41
C LEU A 67 5.46 -6.24 22.37
N ASP A 68 4.95 -7.30 21.74
CA ASP A 68 5.65 -8.59 21.64
C ASP A 68 6.69 -8.60 20.50
N LEU A 69 6.66 -7.64 19.60
CA LEU A 69 7.54 -7.48 18.42
C LEU A 69 7.57 -8.75 17.55
N LYS A 70 6.40 -9.31 17.27
CA LYS A 70 6.23 -10.51 16.44
C LYS A 70 4.98 -10.46 15.60
N VAL A 71 4.95 -11.22 14.51
CA VAL A 71 3.75 -11.41 13.69
C VAL A 71 2.68 -12.11 14.53
N SER A 72 1.50 -11.49 14.65
CA SER A 72 0.32 -12.05 15.31
C SER A 72 -0.62 -12.74 14.33
N ARG A 73 -0.83 -12.14 13.16
CA ARG A 73 -1.74 -12.67 12.13
C ARG A 73 -1.20 -12.41 10.73
N VAL A 74 -1.57 -13.29 9.79
CA VAL A 74 -1.28 -13.14 8.35
C VAL A 74 -2.55 -13.37 7.56
N LEU A 75 -2.82 -12.50 6.58
CA LEU A 75 -3.95 -12.62 5.66
C LEU A 75 -3.45 -12.66 4.22
N ASN A 76 -3.81 -13.71 3.50
CA ASN A 76 -3.59 -13.77 2.06
C ASN A 76 -4.65 -12.90 1.35
N LEU A 77 -4.20 -11.97 0.51
CA LEU A 77 -5.03 -10.99 -0.18
C LEU A 77 -5.49 -11.46 -1.56
N GLU A 78 -5.07 -12.64 -2.01
CA GLU A 78 -5.45 -13.17 -3.32
C GLU A 78 -6.97 -13.44 -3.39
N ASN A 79 -7.55 -13.18 -4.55
CA ASN A 79 -8.94 -13.52 -4.80
C ASN A 79 -9.06 -15.01 -5.16
N LYS A 80 -9.73 -15.80 -4.33
CA LYS A 80 -9.92 -17.26 -4.56
C LYS A 80 -10.50 -17.56 -5.94
N MET A 81 -11.37 -16.70 -6.48
CA MET A 81 -11.99 -16.91 -7.81
C MET A 81 -11.03 -16.71 -8.99
N MET A 82 -9.90 -16.02 -8.82
CA MET A 82 -8.89 -15.86 -9.89
C MET A 82 -7.97 -17.07 -10.02
N ASN A 83 -7.80 -17.85 -8.96
CA ASN A 83 -6.98 -19.06 -8.98
C ASN A 83 -7.64 -20.21 -9.76
N ASP A 84 -8.98 -20.33 -9.74
CA ASP A 84 -9.72 -21.43 -10.38
C ASP A 84 -9.81 -21.27 -11.90
N LYS A 85 -9.85 -20.03 -12.43
CA LYS A 85 -9.93 -19.78 -13.89
C LYS A 85 -8.67 -20.09 -14.69
N LYS A 86 -7.52 -20.30 -14.06
CA LYS A 86 -6.27 -20.65 -14.75
C LYS A 86 -6.10 -22.17 -14.98
N MET A 87 -6.93 -23.01 -14.39
CA MET A 87 -6.84 -24.47 -14.53
C MET A 87 -7.65 -25.06 -15.69
N ASP A 88 -8.59 -24.32 -16.29
CA ASP A 88 -9.52 -24.87 -17.30
C ASP A 88 -9.06 -24.81 -18.76
N GLY A 89 -7.83 -24.52 -19.03
CA GLY A 89 -7.35 -24.34 -20.39
C GLY A 89 -6.07 -25.09 -20.78
N LYS A 90 -6.07 -26.39 -20.79
CA LYS A 90 -5.34 -27.31 -21.71
C LYS A 90 -5.21 -28.69 -21.09
N MET A 91 -5.81 -29.72 -21.72
CA MET A 91 -5.45 -31.12 -21.47
C MET A 91 -4.00 -31.34 -21.85
N MET A 92 -3.13 -31.59 -20.88
CA MET A 92 -1.77 -32.07 -21.05
C MET A 92 -1.62 -33.45 -20.40
N ASN A 93 -0.84 -34.33 -21.00
CA ASN A 93 -0.56 -35.69 -20.54
C ASN A 93 0.04 -35.70 -19.13
N ASP A 94 -0.35 -36.68 -18.32
CA ASP A 94 -0.10 -36.75 -16.87
C ASP A 94 1.38 -36.73 -16.48
N ASP A 95 2.29 -37.32 -17.25
CA ASP A 95 3.74 -37.35 -16.96
C ASP A 95 4.45 -35.99 -17.07
N LYS A 96 3.84 -35.01 -17.73
CA LYS A 96 4.34 -33.60 -17.77
C LYS A 96 3.77 -32.71 -16.70
N LYS A 97 2.67 -33.12 -16.04
CA LYS A 97 2.02 -32.37 -14.99
C LYS A 97 2.82 -32.35 -13.69
N GLU A 98 3.38 -33.47 -13.26
CA GLU A 98 4.13 -33.56 -12.00
C GLU A 98 5.42 -32.72 -12.01
N ASN A 99 6.17 -32.76 -13.13
CA ASN A 99 7.41 -31.98 -13.27
C ASN A 99 7.16 -30.48 -13.47
N MET A 100 6.02 -30.08 -14.05
CA MET A 100 5.63 -28.68 -14.18
C MET A 100 5.04 -28.13 -12.90
N MET A 101 4.28 -28.93 -12.14
CA MET A 101 3.75 -28.53 -10.84
C MET A 101 4.85 -28.30 -9.79
N SER A 102 5.90 -29.13 -9.76
CA SER A 102 7.02 -28.93 -8.84
C SER A 102 7.85 -27.68 -9.17
N SER A 103 8.01 -27.33 -10.45
CA SER A 103 8.73 -26.12 -10.87
C SER A 103 7.87 -24.84 -10.81
N MET A 104 6.54 -24.93 -10.83
CA MET A 104 5.60 -23.79 -10.70
C MET A 104 5.24 -23.48 -9.25
N SER A 105 5.45 -24.41 -8.30
CA SER A 105 5.22 -24.15 -6.87
C SER A 105 6.24 -23.17 -6.29
N ASP A 106 7.43 -23.05 -6.87
CA ASP A 106 8.50 -22.20 -6.38
C ASP A 106 8.46 -20.74 -6.88
N MET A 107 7.52 -20.37 -7.79
CA MET A 107 7.44 -19.02 -8.36
C MET A 107 6.01 -18.46 -8.45
N LYS A 108 5.16 -18.70 -7.47
CA LYS A 108 3.81 -18.11 -7.47
C LYS A 108 3.86 -16.65 -7.00
N HIS A 109 4.17 -15.74 -7.92
CA HIS A 109 4.07 -14.30 -7.63
C HIS A 109 2.62 -13.88 -7.43
N SER A 110 2.41 -13.02 -6.43
CA SER A 110 1.11 -12.41 -6.18
C SER A 110 0.54 -11.71 -7.42
N MET A 111 -0.74 -11.93 -7.69
CA MET A 111 -1.50 -11.17 -8.69
C MET A 111 -1.95 -9.81 -8.12
N VAL A 112 -2.19 -9.74 -6.83
CA VAL A 112 -2.61 -8.50 -6.12
C VAL A 112 -1.47 -7.51 -6.03
N LYS A 113 -0.26 -7.96 -5.73
CA LYS A 113 0.94 -7.11 -5.52
C LYS A 113 0.64 -5.92 -4.62
N PRO A 114 0.28 -6.15 -3.35
CA PRO A 114 -0.08 -5.06 -2.44
C PRO A 114 1.13 -4.16 -2.18
N THR A 115 0.96 -2.85 -2.37
CA THR A 115 2.04 -1.86 -2.20
C THR A 115 1.88 -0.99 -0.96
N TRP A 116 0.66 -0.81 -0.48
CA TRP A 116 0.39 0.06 0.67
C TRP A 116 -0.72 -0.48 1.54
N VAL A 117 -0.67 -0.15 2.82
CA VAL A 117 -1.72 -0.39 3.80
C VAL A 117 -1.94 0.87 4.62
N ILE A 118 -3.19 1.24 4.86
CA ILE A 118 -3.56 2.34 5.75
C ILE A 118 -4.73 1.91 6.64
N PRO A 119 -4.56 1.84 7.97
CA PRO A 119 -5.67 1.60 8.89
C PRO A 119 -6.54 2.86 9.00
N HIS A 120 -7.84 2.64 9.12
CA HIS A 120 -8.80 3.71 9.32
C HIS A 120 -8.63 4.34 10.71
N PRO A 121 -8.64 5.69 10.85
CA PRO A 121 -8.33 6.35 12.12
C PRO A 121 -9.35 6.12 13.25
N LYS A 122 -10.55 5.62 12.94
CA LYS A 122 -11.68 5.49 13.90
C LYS A 122 -12.41 4.15 13.84
N GLN A 123 -12.13 3.31 12.85
CA GLN A 123 -12.82 2.04 12.64
C GLN A 123 -11.79 0.91 12.54
N ASN A 124 -12.17 -0.29 12.90
CA ASN A 124 -11.28 -1.46 12.85
C ASN A 124 -11.21 -2.06 11.43
N ILE A 125 -10.80 -1.22 10.49
CA ILE A 125 -10.71 -1.50 9.04
C ILE A 125 -9.35 -1.00 8.56
N ALA A 126 -8.77 -1.70 7.58
CA ALA A 126 -7.61 -1.22 6.83
C ALA A 126 -7.90 -1.27 5.32
N TYR A 127 -7.28 -0.35 4.58
CA TYR A 127 -7.33 -0.31 3.11
C TYR A 127 -5.97 -0.62 2.54
N ILE A 128 -5.93 -1.45 1.50
CA ILE A 128 -4.70 -1.91 0.85
C ILE A 128 -4.75 -1.55 -0.64
N ALA A 129 -3.68 -0.97 -1.16
CA ALA A 129 -3.50 -0.74 -2.58
C ALA A 129 -3.05 -2.03 -3.26
N GLY A 130 -3.91 -2.65 -4.05
CA GLY A 130 -3.63 -3.82 -4.88
C GLY A 130 -3.09 -3.39 -6.24
N ASN A 131 -1.81 -3.06 -6.31
CA ASN A 131 -1.15 -2.51 -7.50
C ASN A 131 -1.27 -3.43 -8.73
N GLY A 132 -1.15 -4.74 -8.53
CA GLY A 132 -1.23 -5.71 -9.63
C GLY A 132 -2.66 -6.08 -10.03
N SER A 133 -3.64 -5.85 -9.17
CA SER A 133 -5.06 -6.19 -9.42
C SER A 133 -5.93 -4.98 -9.75
N ASP A 134 -5.35 -3.77 -9.79
CA ASP A 134 -6.04 -2.51 -10.10
C ASP A 134 -7.25 -2.27 -9.18
N GLU A 135 -7.05 -2.44 -7.87
CA GLU A 135 -8.12 -2.32 -6.88
C GLU A 135 -7.62 -1.78 -5.53
N VAL A 136 -8.52 -1.23 -4.75
CA VAL A 136 -8.36 -1.07 -3.30
C VAL A 136 -9.09 -2.20 -2.60
N ILE A 137 -8.44 -2.79 -1.62
CA ILE A 137 -8.94 -3.91 -0.82
C ILE A 137 -9.22 -3.42 0.59
N GLU A 138 -10.45 -3.58 1.04
CA GLU A 138 -10.86 -3.31 2.40
C GLU A 138 -10.76 -4.59 3.23
N VAL A 139 -10.12 -4.51 4.38
CA VAL A 139 -9.97 -5.61 5.33
C VAL A 139 -10.64 -5.25 6.64
N ASN A 140 -11.54 -6.09 7.10
CA ASN A 140 -12.07 -6.03 8.45
C ASN A 140 -11.03 -6.60 9.41
N LEU A 141 -10.48 -5.78 10.30
CA LEU A 141 -9.40 -6.17 11.21
C LEU A 141 -9.87 -7.02 12.39
N ASP A 142 -11.16 -6.94 12.79
CA ASP A 142 -11.72 -7.81 13.84
C ASP A 142 -11.86 -9.24 13.33
N LYS A 143 -12.48 -9.41 12.16
CA LYS A 143 -12.70 -10.72 11.54
C LYS A 143 -11.47 -11.25 10.82
N TRP A 144 -10.50 -10.40 10.54
CA TRP A 144 -9.29 -10.69 9.79
C TRP A 144 -9.58 -11.28 8.40
N GLU A 145 -10.45 -10.60 7.67
CA GLU A 145 -10.91 -11.02 6.34
C GLU A 145 -11.08 -9.83 5.40
N VAL A 146 -10.97 -10.08 4.10
CA VAL A 146 -11.31 -9.10 3.06
C VAL A 146 -12.84 -8.89 3.08
N SER A 147 -13.28 -7.67 3.38
CA SER A 147 -14.69 -7.30 3.46
C SER A 147 -15.23 -6.70 2.16
N HIS A 148 -14.37 -6.00 1.41
CA HIS A 148 -14.78 -5.35 0.16
C HIS A 148 -13.60 -5.16 -0.79
N ARG A 149 -13.88 -5.03 -2.09
CA ARG A 149 -12.92 -4.67 -3.14
C ARG A 149 -13.58 -3.70 -4.09
N PHE A 150 -12.94 -2.60 -4.39
CA PHE A 150 -13.43 -1.66 -5.40
C PHE A 150 -12.33 -1.35 -6.42
N LYS A 151 -12.76 -1.28 -7.69
CA LYS A 151 -11.86 -1.05 -8.81
C LYS A 151 -11.32 0.37 -8.79
N THR A 152 -10.08 0.50 -9.26
CA THR A 152 -9.41 1.78 -9.47
C THR A 152 -8.95 1.89 -10.92
N GLY A 153 -8.26 2.96 -11.27
CA GLY A 153 -7.37 3.01 -12.42
C GLY A 153 -6.15 2.08 -12.24
N LYS A 154 -5.26 2.04 -13.22
CA LYS A 154 -4.12 1.11 -13.26
C LYS A 154 -3.03 1.44 -12.25
N GLY A 155 -2.69 0.43 -11.47
CA GLY A 155 -1.57 0.47 -10.54
C GLY A 155 -1.77 1.43 -9.36
N PRO A 156 -2.83 1.28 -8.53
CA PRO A 156 -2.91 2.02 -7.27
C PRO A 156 -1.68 1.71 -6.44
N TYR A 157 -1.10 2.74 -5.80
CA TYR A 157 0.21 2.59 -5.19
C TYR A 157 0.27 3.00 -3.72
N ASN A 158 -0.06 4.23 -3.41
CA ASN A 158 -0.13 4.76 -2.04
C ASN A 158 -1.57 5.13 -1.69
N LEU A 159 -1.92 4.98 -0.43
CA LEU A 159 -3.22 5.32 0.12
C LEU A 159 -3.04 6.16 1.38
N GLU A 160 -3.92 7.14 1.59
CA GLU A 160 -4.02 7.89 2.83
C GLU A 160 -5.48 8.20 3.15
N ILE A 161 -5.82 8.25 4.44
CA ILE A 161 -7.18 8.56 4.90
C ILE A 161 -7.15 9.92 5.59
N THR A 162 -8.15 10.75 5.32
CA THR A 162 -8.28 12.02 6.03
C THR A 162 -8.40 11.79 7.55
N PRO A 163 -7.79 12.65 8.39
CA PRO A 163 -7.89 12.53 9.86
C PRO A 163 -9.31 12.44 10.39
N ASN A 164 -10.28 13.06 9.69
CA ASN A 164 -11.70 12.95 10.05
C ASN A 164 -12.31 11.55 9.71
N GLY A 165 -11.62 10.71 8.93
CA GLY A 165 -12.05 9.37 8.55
C GLY A 165 -13.07 9.32 7.41
N LYS A 166 -13.26 10.40 6.64
CA LYS A 166 -14.33 10.47 5.63
C LYS A 166 -13.88 10.12 4.22
N LEU A 167 -12.65 10.47 3.87
CA LEU A 167 -12.14 10.31 2.51
C LEU A 167 -10.92 9.37 2.51
N LEU A 168 -10.85 8.51 1.49
CA LEU A 168 -9.66 7.79 1.09
C LEU A 168 -9.09 8.45 -0.15
N ILE A 169 -7.80 8.74 -0.14
CA ILE A 169 -7.06 9.29 -1.27
C ILE A 169 -6.03 8.25 -1.72
N GLY A 170 -5.97 7.99 -3.02
CA GLY A 170 -5.06 7.01 -3.59
C GLY A 170 -4.32 7.54 -4.81
N THR A 171 -3.02 7.27 -4.91
CA THR A 171 -2.26 7.52 -6.14
C THR A 171 -2.44 6.37 -7.11
N ILE A 172 -2.79 6.69 -8.35
CA ILE A 172 -2.90 5.76 -9.49
C ILE A 172 -1.61 5.91 -10.30
N LYS A 173 -0.54 5.24 -9.82
CA LYS A 173 0.83 5.46 -10.25
C LYS A 173 1.03 5.30 -11.74
N SER A 174 0.46 4.26 -12.35
CA SER A 174 0.63 3.97 -13.78
C SER A 174 -0.11 4.94 -14.71
N GLU A 175 -0.99 5.78 -14.16
CA GLU A 175 -1.77 6.75 -14.93
C GLU A 175 -1.42 8.21 -14.61
N GLY A 176 -0.57 8.45 -13.61
CA GLY A 176 -0.26 9.82 -13.17
C GLY A 176 -1.49 10.57 -12.65
N LYS A 177 -2.28 9.90 -11.81
CA LYS A 177 -3.54 10.42 -11.28
C LYS A 177 -3.62 10.23 -9.78
N THR A 178 -4.48 11.00 -9.14
CA THR A 178 -4.93 10.83 -7.77
C THR A 178 -6.43 10.63 -7.77
N ALA A 179 -6.91 9.59 -7.12
CA ALA A 179 -8.33 9.31 -6.97
C ALA A 179 -8.78 9.54 -5.52
N ILE A 180 -10.03 9.96 -5.34
CA ILE A 180 -10.64 10.26 -4.04
C ILE A 180 -11.95 9.49 -3.94
N TRP A 181 -12.12 8.77 -2.83
CA TRP A 181 -13.34 8.01 -2.52
C TRP A 181 -13.96 8.48 -1.19
N ASN A 182 -15.27 8.49 -1.17
CA ASN A 182 -16.04 8.59 0.07
C ASN A 182 -16.07 7.23 0.78
N LEU A 183 -15.63 7.16 2.03
CA LEU A 183 -15.54 5.91 2.78
C LEU A 183 -16.88 5.43 3.35
N GLU A 184 -17.89 6.29 3.45
CA GLU A 184 -19.22 5.92 3.95
C GLU A 184 -20.00 5.09 2.92
N ASN A 185 -20.05 5.57 1.66
CA ASN A 185 -20.79 4.91 0.57
C ASN A 185 -19.87 4.18 -0.41
N LYS A 186 -18.54 4.31 -0.27
CA LYS A 186 -17.50 3.69 -1.12
C LYS A 186 -17.53 4.13 -2.58
N GLU A 187 -18.09 5.31 -2.85
CA GLU A 187 -18.15 5.90 -4.17
C GLU A 187 -16.89 6.72 -4.49
N GLU A 188 -16.45 6.64 -5.74
CA GLU A 188 -15.41 7.53 -6.27
C GLU A 188 -16.00 8.92 -6.48
N LEU A 189 -15.39 9.91 -5.83
CA LEU A 189 -15.82 11.31 -5.90
C LEU A 189 -15.08 12.08 -6.99
N ALA A 190 -13.79 11.79 -7.19
CA ALA A 190 -12.98 12.48 -8.18
C ALA A 190 -11.77 11.66 -8.62
N ILE A 191 -11.35 11.91 -9.88
CA ILE A 191 -10.05 11.50 -10.41
C ILE A 191 -9.35 12.76 -10.94
N ILE A 192 -8.20 13.08 -10.34
CA ILE A 192 -7.44 14.29 -10.61
C ILE A 192 -6.16 13.92 -11.35
N LYS A 193 -5.90 14.53 -12.50
CA LYS A 193 -4.64 14.36 -13.21
C LYS A 193 -3.53 15.11 -12.47
N ASN A 194 -2.45 14.42 -12.14
CA ASN A 194 -1.28 15.04 -11.54
C ASN A 194 -0.43 15.78 -12.58
N THR A 195 0.42 16.68 -12.11
CA THR A 195 1.25 17.55 -12.97
C THR A 195 2.21 16.76 -13.85
N THR A 196 2.75 15.63 -13.33
CA THR A 196 3.57 14.67 -14.10
C THR A 196 3.05 13.25 -13.96
N SER A 197 3.71 12.28 -14.59
CA SER A 197 3.12 10.96 -14.87
C SER A 197 3.29 9.91 -13.79
N VAL A 198 4.06 10.13 -12.73
CA VAL A 198 4.37 9.06 -11.75
C VAL A 198 3.97 9.51 -10.36
N SER A 199 2.66 9.40 -10.07
CA SER A 199 2.13 9.71 -8.73
C SER A 199 2.60 8.68 -7.71
N HIS A 200 3.13 9.13 -6.56
CA HIS A 200 3.77 8.24 -5.60
C HIS A 200 3.18 8.35 -4.18
N GLY A 201 3.72 9.20 -3.34
CA GLY A 201 3.32 9.33 -1.94
C GLY A 201 2.20 10.35 -1.73
N ILE A 202 1.47 10.20 -0.63
CA ILE A 202 0.38 11.10 -0.21
C ILE A 202 0.62 11.47 1.26
N ALA A 203 0.36 12.74 1.57
CA ALA A 203 0.21 13.24 2.93
C ALA A 203 -1.00 14.15 3.00
N ILE A 204 -1.72 14.13 4.12
CA ILE A 204 -2.94 14.93 4.30
C ILE A 204 -2.73 15.92 5.45
N SER A 205 -3.24 17.15 5.29
CA SER A 205 -3.21 18.15 6.35
C SER A 205 -4.05 17.73 7.56
N SER A 206 -3.63 18.13 8.76
CA SER A 206 -4.29 17.76 10.01
C SER A 206 -5.75 18.21 10.12
N ASP A 207 -6.11 19.24 9.36
CA ASP A 207 -7.49 19.76 9.25
C ASP A 207 -8.34 19.05 8.18
N SER A 208 -7.79 18.04 7.51
CA SER A 208 -8.44 17.27 6.42
C SER A 208 -8.82 18.11 5.19
N LYS A 209 -8.17 19.24 4.96
CA LYS A 209 -8.51 20.15 3.84
C LYS A 209 -7.67 19.96 2.59
N TYR A 210 -6.43 19.52 2.75
CA TYR A 210 -5.50 19.40 1.64
C TYR A 210 -4.83 18.04 1.60
N ALA A 211 -4.68 17.49 0.40
CA ALA A 211 -3.79 16.38 0.11
C ALA A 211 -2.56 16.90 -0.63
N PHE A 212 -1.38 16.45 -0.20
CA PHE A 212 -0.08 16.70 -0.82
C PHE A 212 0.37 15.42 -1.48
N VAL A 213 0.53 15.44 -2.79
CA VAL A 213 0.90 14.27 -3.57
C VAL A 213 2.30 14.46 -4.15
N SER A 214 3.25 13.62 -3.77
CA SER A 214 4.55 13.59 -4.41
C SER A 214 4.45 12.90 -5.76
N VAL A 215 4.96 13.56 -6.80
CA VAL A 215 4.95 13.08 -8.17
C VAL A 215 6.39 13.01 -8.66
N GLU A 216 6.86 11.80 -8.98
CA GLU A 216 8.20 11.60 -9.50
C GLU A 216 8.32 12.19 -10.90
N GLY A 217 9.48 12.78 -11.20
CA GLY A 217 9.83 13.09 -12.57
C GLY A 217 10.39 11.88 -13.32
N ILE A 218 10.29 11.85 -14.62
CA ILE A 218 10.88 10.80 -15.46
C ILE A 218 12.30 11.19 -15.84
N GLY A 219 13.27 10.29 -15.59
CA GLY A 219 14.66 10.51 -15.94
C GLY A 219 15.29 11.68 -15.20
N GLY A 220 15.61 12.76 -15.90
CA GLY A 220 16.25 13.97 -15.34
C GLY A 220 15.30 15.05 -14.86
N GLU A 221 14.00 14.87 -15.00
CA GLU A 221 12.99 15.84 -14.62
C GLU A 221 12.92 16.06 -13.11
N PRO A 222 12.62 17.28 -12.62
CA PRO A 222 12.37 17.51 -11.20
C PRO A 222 11.09 16.82 -10.78
N GLY A 223 11.07 16.33 -9.55
CA GLY A 223 9.84 15.91 -8.89
C GLY A 223 8.97 17.11 -8.53
N ILE A 224 7.71 16.83 -8.27
CA ILE A 224 6.70 17.84 -7.93
C ILE A 224 5.94 17.38 -6.69
N VAL A 225 5.47 18.34 -5.91
CA VAL A 225 4.42 18.13 -4.92
C VAL A 225 3.18 18.87 -5.41
N ASP A 226 2.16 18.10 -5.78
CA ASP A 226 0.85 18.60 -6.11
C ASP A 226 0.02 18.82 -4.85
N VAL A 227 -0.71 19.92 -4.77
CA VAL A 227 -1.62 20.27 -3.67
C VAL A 227 -3.05 20.20 -4.18
N ILE A 228 -3.83 19.32 -3.59
CA ILE A 228 -5.23 19.10 -3.93
C ILE A 228 -6.09 19.62 -2.78
N ASP A 229 -7.05 20.48 -3.09
CA ASP A 229 -8.09 20.90 -2.16
C ASP A 229 -9.15 19.78 -2.03
N LEU A 230 -9.41 19.33 -0.82
CA LEU A 230 -10.31 18.20 -0.54
C LEU A 230 -11.78 18.62 -0.34
N ASP A 231 -12.08 19.91 -0.34
CA ASP A 231 -13.45 20.43 -0.36
C ASP A 231 -13.96 20.58 -1.81
N THR A 232 -13.07 20.99 -2.74
CA THR A 232 -13.42 21.18 -4.17
C THR A 232 -12.97 20.04 -5.07
N TYR A 233 -12.06 19.17 -4.61
CA TYR A 233 -11.40 18.12 -5.39
C TYR A 233 -10.59 18.64 -6.58
N GLU A 234 -9.98 19.80 -6.42
CA GLU A 234 -9.20 20.44 -7.49
C GLU A 234 -7.71 20.50 -7.14
N LEU A 235 -6.86 20.40 -8.17
CA LEU A 235 -5.44 20.70 -8.08
C LEU A 235 -5.27 22.21 -7.97
N VAL A 236 -4.90 22.70 -6.77
CA VAL A 236 -4.83 24.14 -6.50
C VAL A 236 -3.42 24.71 -6.56
N ASN A 237 -2.39 23.86 -6.43
CA ASN A 237 -1.00 24.30 -6.54
C ASN A 237 -0.07 23.12 -6.87
N SER A 238 1.13 23.45 -7.36
CA SER A 238 2.19 22.48 -7.66
C SER A 238 3.55 23.11 -7.37
N VAL A 239 4.38 22.43 -6.59
CA VAL A 239 5.70 22.91 -6.16
C VAL A 239 6.79 21.98 -6.69
N LYS A 240 7.76 22.54 -7.41
CA LYS A 240 8.94 21.80 -7.87
C LYS A 240 9.86 21.48 -6.68
N VAL A 241 10.30 20.23 -6.63
CA VAL A 241 11.23 19.73 -5.61
C VAL A 241 12.40 18.98 -6.26
N GLY A 242 13.21 18.30 -5.46
CA GLY A 242 14.31 17.47 -5.98
C GLY A 242 13.81 16.34 -6.89
N LYS A 243 14.75 15.69 -7.59
CA LYS A 243 14.43 14.54 -8.45
C LYS A 243 13.86 13.37 -7.65
N GLN A 244 13.01 12.59 -8.30
CA GLN A 244 12.41 11.37 -7.73
C GLN A 244 11.70 11.63 -6.39
N ALA A 245 10.78 12.58 -6.37
CA ALA A 245 9.94 12.88 -5.21
C ALA A 245 9.06 11.68 -4.86
N GLY A 246 9.52 10.83 -3.96
CA GLY A 246 8.87 9.59 -3.55
C GLY A 246 8.06 9.75 -2.25
N GLY A 247 8.71 9.55 -1.11
CA GLY A 247 8.07 9.65 0.21
C GLY A 247 7.71 11.09 0.58
N ILE A 248 6.56 11.27 1.24
CA ILE A 248 6.10 12.55 1.76
C ILE A 248 5.40 12.32 3.10
N ALA A 249 5.52 13.25 4.03
CA ALA A 249 4.79 13.22 5.30
C ALA A 249 4.38 14.64 5.70
N PHE A 250 3.21 14.77 6.32
CA PHE A 250 2.76 16.01 6.92
C PHE A 250 3.24 16.06 8.38
N TRP A 251 3.96 17.12 8.74
CA TRP A 251 4.44 17.28 10.10
C TRP A 251 3.48 18.11 10.95
N LYS A 252 3.27 19.37 10.59
CA LYS A 252 2.38 20.29 11.30
C LYS A 252 2.03 21.49 10.43
N LYS A 253 0.95 22.17 10.80
CA LYS A 253 0.59 23.51 10.31
C LYS A 253 0.90 24.51 11.42
N GLU A 254 1.70 25.50 11.12
CA GLU A 254 1.88 26.65 12.00
C GLU A 254 0.73 27.63 11.75
N ILE A 255 0.11 28.10 12.82
CA ILE A 255 -1.03 29.04 12.80
C ILE A 255 -0.50 30.46 12.99
#